data_63ad4a4f85d8ed4d985c0ce21a6402d3
#
_entry.id   63ad4a4f85d8ed4d985c0ce21a6402d3
#
_cell.length_a   1.000
_cell.length_b   1.000
_cell.length_c   1.000
_cell.angle_alpha   90.00
_cell.angle_beta   90.00
_cell.angle_gamma   90.00
#
_symmetry.space_group_name_H-M   'P 1'
#
loop_
_entity.id
_entity.type
_entity.pdbx_description
1 polymer ?
#
loop_
_entity_poly.entity_id
_entity_poly.type
_entity_poly.pdbx_seq_one_letter_code
_entity_poly.pdbx_strand_id
1 'polypeptide(L)'
;MSKSFKIIATVKTHEQAALALSYPNTSLRVNSSHMETQNLVKFIKELTQKYPEAEIFIDLQGSKIRISREQPQLVLKKEQKVKLTIDEPTPDTQAIHIGNPNTIKLLAKGTHVKIDDGRIELVVESVESEKVAYGIIIKEGTVRPGKGFNLYPHPFVQNQLSKRDVEIVESLKDFKNIKFALSFVSVPEEILDLKKRSNNKFVAAKIEREMSQEQVKAICETCDSVWICRGDMGVQMGFVGMAKFVREFTNNYIKNLKVPCIIAGEVMEHFCEHKIPTRTEICYLGNCIADGYRGLVLSDETVFGKFPKEAIEFCSTFIRDYCKEE
;
A
#
# COMPACT_ATOMS: atom_id res chain seq x y z
N MET A 1 19.76 -0.59 -23.93
CA MET A 1 18.45 -1.27 -23.91
C MET A 1 17.50 -0.41 -23.09
N SER A 2 16.52 0.23 -23.69
CA SER A 2 15.48 0.99 -23.01
C SER A 2 14.75 0.01 -22.06
N LYS A 3 14.93 0.20 -20.75
CA LYS A 3 14.19 -0.58 -19.73
C LYS A 3 12.73 -0.12 -19.83
N SER A 4 11.83 -0.98 -20.31
CA SER A 4 10.42 -0.62 -20.51
C SER A 4 9.78 -0.16 -19.18
N PHE A 5 9.07 0.95 -19.24
CA PHE A 5 8.28 1.46 -18.13
C PHE A 5 7.02 0.59 -17.97
N LYS A 6 6.72 0.12 -16.75
CA LYS A 6 5.61 -0.80 -16.48
C LYS A 6 4.39 -0.09 -15.93
N ILE A 7 3.21 -0.59 -16.31
CA ILE A 7 1.94 -0.28 -15.66
C ILE A 7 1.59 -1.45 -14.74
N ILE A 8 1.32 -1.18 -13.47
CA ILE A 8 0.87 -2.20 -12.52
C ILE A 8 -0.57 -1.84 -12.14
N ALA A 9 -1.53 -2.54 -12.74
CA ALA A 9 -2.95 -2.29 -12.55
C ALA A 9 -3.49 -3.10 -11.37
N THR A 10 -4.13 -2.44 -10.40
CA THR A 10 -4.81 -3.12 -9.30
C THR A 10 -6.12 -3.69 -9.78
N VAL A 11 -6.40 -4.95 -9.44
CA VAL A 11 -7.58 -5.69 -9.87
C VAL A 11 -8.22 -6.47 -8.71
N LYS A 12 -9.53 -6.63 -8.76
CA LYS A 12 -10.33 -7.44 -7.84
C LYS A 12 -11.30 -8.37 -8.56
N THR A 13 -11.42 -8.27 -9.90
CA THR A 13 -12.28 -9.13 -10.72
C THR A 13 -11.51 -9.63 -11.95
N HIS A 14 -12.05 -10.69 -12.58
CA HIS A 14 -11.49 -11.25 -13.81
C HIS A 14 -11.63 -10.31 -15.00
N GLU A 15 -12.68 -9.48 -15.04
CA GLU A 15 -12.91 -8.49 -16.08
C GLU A 15 -11.85 -7.38 -16.02
N GLN A 16 -11.54 -6.89 -14.81
CA GLN A 16 -10.47 -5.91 -14.60
C GLN A 16 -9.11 -6.48 -15.00
N ALA A 17 -8.83 -7.75 -14.68
CA ALA A 17 -7.59 -8.40 -15.07
C ALA A 17 -7.49 -8.57 -16.60
N ALA A 18 -8.56 -8.99 -17.26
CA ALA A 18 -8.63 -9.10 -18.73
C ALA A 18 -8.40 -7.75 -19.41
N LEU A 19 -9.06 -6.70 -18.91
CA LEU A 19 -8.86 -5.33 -19.40
C LEU A 19 -7.42 -4.87 -19.26
N ALA A 20 -6.83 -5.03 -18.06
CA ALA A 20 -5.46 -4.59 -17.80
C ALA A 20 -4.45 -5.31 -18.71
N LEU A 21 -4.57 -6.62 -18.86
CA LEU A 21 -3.67 -7.43 -19.68
C LEU A 21 -3.88 -7.28 -21.19
N SER A 22 -4.91 -6.58 -21.64
CA SER A 22 -5.08 -6.23 -23.07
C SER A 22 -4.13 -5.11 -23.53
N TYR A 23 -3.43 -4.46 -22.59
CA TYR A 23 -2.44 -3.43 -22.88
C TYR A 23 -1.01 -3.94 -22.64
N PRO A 24 -0.03 -3.55 -23.50
CA PRO A 24 1.34 -3.99 -23.36
C PRO A 24 2.01 -3.46 -22.09
N ASN A 25 3.03 -4.17 -21.62
CA ASN A 25 3.80 -3.81 -20.41
C ASN A 25 2.98 -3.64 -19.14
N THR A 26 1.81 -4.29 -19.07
CA THR A 26 0.93 -4.26 -17.90
C THR A 26 1.10 -5.52 -17.06
N SER A 27 1.25 -5.33 -15.75
CA SER A 27 1.24 -6.37 -14.71
C SER A 27 0.02 -6.18 -13.82
N LEU A 28 -0.40 -7.21 -13.12
CA LEU A 28 -1.53 -7.14 -12.18
C LEU A 28 -1.03 -6.94 -10.74
N ARG A 29 -1.80 -6.21 -9.95
CA ARG A 29 -1.67 -6.14 -8.49
C ARG A 29 -2.99 -6.57 -7.85
N VAL A 30 -2.92 -7.48 -6.88
CA VAL A 30 -4.06 -7.86 -6.04
C VAL A 30 -3.77 -7.43 -4.61
N ASN A 31 -4.60 -6.52 -4.08
CA ASN A 31 -4.45 -6.04 -2.71
C ASN A 31 -5.07 -7.06 -1.73
N SER A 32 -4.23 -7.71 -0.93
CA SER A 32 -4.66 -8.74 0.01
C SER A 32 -5.58 -8.22 1.12
N SER A 33 -5.56 -6.93 1.40
CA SER A 33 -6.30 -6.34 2.53
C SER A 33 -7.82 -6.30 2.33
N HIS A 34 -8.31 -6.41 1.09
CA HIS A 34 -9.73 -6.21 0.76
C HIS A 34 -10.52 -7.50 0.55
N MET A 35 -9.90 -8.66 0.70
CA MET A 35 -10.56 -9.96 0.53
C MET A 35 -10.27 -10.87 1.73
N GLU A 36 -11.18 -11.77 2.04
CA GLU A 36 -10.89 -12.88 2.95
C GLU A 36 -9.83 -13.81 2.35
N THR A 37 -8.97 -14.40 3.19
CA THR A 37 -7.78 -15.15 2.71
C THR A 37 -8.15 -16.25 1.74
N GLN A 38 -9.18 -17.05 2.02
CA GLN A 38 -9.60 -18.15 1.16
C GLN A 38 -10.08 -17.66 -0.22
N ASN A 39 -10.88 -16.59 -0.24
CA ASN A 39 -11.38 -15.99 -1.48
C ASN A 39 -10.25 -15.35 -2.29
N LEU A 40 -9.31 -14.69 -1.62
CA LEU A 40 -8.11 -14.13 -2.23
C LEU A 40 -7.26 -15.21 -2.90
N VAL A 41 -6.93 -16.28 -2.17
CA VAL A 41 -6.12 -17.38 -2.69
C VAL A 41 -6.80 -18.06 -3.87
N LYS A 42 -8.11 -18.27 -3.79
CA LYS A 42 -8.90 -18.84 -4.90
C LYS A 42 -8.82 -17.94 -6.13
N PHE A 43 -9.11 -16.65 -5.98
CA PHE A 43 -9.07 -15.68 -7.07
C PHE A 43 -7.69 -15.62 -7.75
N ILE A 44 -6.61 -15.61 -6.95
CA ILE A 44 -5.25 -15.56 -7.49
C ILE A 44 -4.91 -16.86 -8.23
N LYS A 45 -5.30 -18.04 -7.72
CA LYS A 45 -5.11 -19.32 -8.41
C LYS A 45 -5.82 -19.35 -9.76
N GLU A 46 -7.03 -18.84 -9.83
CA GLU A 46 -7.78 -18.70 -11.09
C GLU A 46 -7.08 -17.75 -12.08
N LEU A 47 -6.57 -16.61 -11.58
CA LEU A 47 -5.78 -15.68 -12.41
C LEU A 47 -4.49 -16.32 -12.95
N THR A 48 -3.74 -17.05 -12.11
CA THR A 48 -2.49 -17.70 -12.53
C THR A 48 -2.72 -18.78 -13.58
N GLN A 49 -3.83 -19.52 -13.48
CA GLN A 49 -4.22 -20.52 -14.46
C GLN A 49 -4.65 -19.91 -15.79
N LYS A 50 -5.43 -18.82 -15.73
CA LYS A 50 -5.94 -18.14 -16.92
C LYS A 50 -4.88 -17.32 -17.65
N TYR A 51 -3.92 -16.75 -16.91
CA TYR A 51 -2.89 -15.86 -17.43
C TYR A 51 -1.49 -16.29 -16.93
N PRO A 52 -0.96 -17.44 -17.36
CA PRO A 52 0.28 -18.00 -16.83
C PRO A 52 1.52 -17.13 -17.08
N GLU A 53 1.50 -16.29 -18.11
CA GLU A 53 2.60 -15.38 -18.47
C GLU A 53 2.48 -14.01 -17.81
N ALA A 54 1.34 -13.68 -17.19
CA ALA A 54 1.14 -12.39 -16.56
C ALA A 54 1.88 -12.32 -15.21
N GLU A 55 2.63 -11.24 -14.97
CA GLU A 55 3.18 -10.96 -13.65
C GLU A 55 2.05 -10.51 -12.69
N ILE A 56 1.91 -11.19 -11.57
CA ILE A 56 0.87 -10.89 -10.57
C ILE A 56 1.53 -10.55 -9.24
N PHE A 57 1.43 -9.29 -8.84
CA PHE A 57 1.90 -8.82 -7.54
C PHE A 57 0.82 -9.00 -6.47
N ILE A 58 1.14 -9.74 -5.43
CA ILE A 58 0.32 -9.88 -4.24
C ILE A 58 0.80 -8.85 -3.24
N ASP A 59 -0.04 -7.85 -2.99
CA ASP A 59 0.27 -6.78 -2.04
C ASP A 59 -0.11 -7.23 -0.63
N LEU A 60 0.91 -7.60 0.15
CA LEU A 60 0.79 -8.09 1.52
C LEU A 60 0.62 -6.92 2.49
N GLN A 61 -0.13 -7.14 3.57
CA GLN A 61 -0.39 -6.12 4.57
C GLN A 61 0.88 -5.67 5.30
N GLY A 62 1.81 -6.60 5.54
CA GLY A 62 3.02 -6.32 6.30
C GLY A 62 2.72 -5.78 7.70
N SER A 63 3.49 -4.79 8.14
CA SER A 63 3.35 -4.15 9.46
C SER A 63 2.25 -3.08 9.52
N LYS A 64 1.45 -2.88 8.48
CA LYS A 64 0.35 -1.90 8.49
C LYS A 64 -0.70 -2.26 9.54
N ILE A 65 -0.91 -1.35 10.50
CA ILE A 65 -1.94 -1.51 11.53
C ILE A 65 -3.29 -1.14 10.91
N ARG A 66 -4.32 -1.93 11.24
CA ARG A 66 -5.69 -1.72 10.75
C ARG A 66 -6.72 -1.86 11.86
N ILE A 67 -7.83 -1.20 11.67
CA ILE A 67 -9.07 -1.46 12.42
C ILE A 67 -9.48 -2.91 12.20
N SER A 68 -10.00 -3.56 13.22
CA SER A 68 -10.54 -4.93 13.13
C SER A 68 -11.52 -5.05 11.96
N ARG A 69 -11.52 -6.18 11.29
CA ARG A 69 -12.48 -6.48 10.21
C ARG A 69 -13.89 -6.69 10.73
N GLU A 70 -14.01 -7.07 12.00
CA GLU A 70 -15.27 -7.27 12.71
C GLU A 70 -15.82 -5.97 13.32
N GLN A 71 -15.10 -4.85 13.18
CA GLN A 71 -15.52 -3.55 13.72
C GLN A 71 -16.86 -3.10 13.12
N PRO A 72 -17.94 -2.94 13.89
CA PRO A 72 -19.14 -2.26 13.42
C PRO A 72 -18.86 -0.81 13.06
N GLN A 73 -19.69 -0.23 12.20
CA GLN A 73 -19.58 1.21 11.92
C GLN A 73 -19.79 2.01 13.20
N LEU A 74 -18.86 2.89 13.50
CA LEU A 74 -18.90 3.74 14.70
C LEU A 74 -18.73 5.21 14.29
N VAL A 75 -19.77 6.02 14.53
CA VAL A 75 -19.71 7.47 14.29
C VAL A 75 -19.07 8.14 15.49
N LEU A 76 -18.01 8.90 15.23
CA LEU A 76 -17.27 9.63 16.26
C LEU A 76 -17.43 11.13 16.05
N LYS A 77 -17.63 11.86 17.16
CA LYS A 77 -17.76 13.32 17.16
C LYS A 77 -16.49 13.97 17.73
N LYS A 78 -16.20 15.17 17.27
CA LYS A 78 -15.10 15.99 17.80
C LYS A 78 -15.22 16.13 19.33
N GLU A 79 -14.09 16.08 20.01
CA GLU A 79 -13.96 16.13 21.49
C GLU A 79 -14.52 14.92 22.25
N GLN A 80 -15.09 13.95 21.54
CA GLN A 80 -15.54 12.70 22.14
C GLN A 80 -14.34 11.89 22.68
N LYS A 81 -14.48 11.38 23.91
CA LYS A 81 -13.58 10.37 24.45
C LYS A 81 -14.00 9.00 23.90
N VAL A 82 -13.05 8.25 23.37
CA VAL A 82 -13.28 6.92 22.80
C VAL A 82 -12.29 5.90 23.38
N LYS A 83 -12.79 4.70 23.63
CA LYS A 83 -11.96 3.56 24.03
C LYS A 83 -11.28 2.96 22.79
N LEU A 84 -9.99 2.66 22.91
CA LEU A 84 -9.20 1.89 21.95
C LEU A 84 -8.90 0.53 22.57
N THR A 85 -9.13 -0.56 21.84
CA THR A 85 -8.91 -1.90 22.38
C THR A 85 -8.49 -2.89 21.29
N ILE A 86 -7.87 -3.99 21.73
CA ILE A 86 -7.51 -5.14 20.87
C ILE A 86 -8.43 -6.35 21.13
N ASP A 87 -9.42 -6.21 22.01
CA ASP A 87 -10.42 -7.26 22.24
C ASP A 87 -11.36 -7.35 21.01
N GLU A 88 -12.02 -8.49 20.87
CA GLU A 88 -13.00 -8.69 19.79
C GLU A 88 -14.20 -7.74 19.97
N PRO A 89 -14.70 -7.14 18.88
CA PRO A 89 -15.83 -6.23 18.95
C PRO A 89 -17.16 -6.97 19.21
N THR A 90 -18.05 -6.29 19.92
CA THR A 90 -19.46 -6.69 20.03
C THR A 90 -20.31 -5.83 19.10
N PRO A 91 -21.53 -6.27 18.69
CA PRO A 91 -22.39 -5.50 17.79
C PRO A 91 -22.70 -4.07 18.29
N ASP A 92 -22.80 -3.89 19.59
CA ASP A 92 -23.16 -2.61 20.24
C ASP A 92 -21.92 -1.84 20.74
N THR A 93 -20.73 -2.18 20.26
CA THR A 93 -19.49 -1.55 20.74
C THR A 93 -19.48 -0.03 20.51
N GLN A 94 -19.00 0.70 21.52
CA GLN A 94 -18.66 2.12 21.42
C GLN A 94 -17.14 2.32 21.43
N ALA A 95 -16.37 1.27 21.18
CA ALA A 95 -14.92 1.28 21.16
C ALA A 95 -14.38 1.13 19.72
N ILE A 96 -13.17 1.60 19.50
CA ILE A 96 -12.39 1.30 18.29
C ILE A 96 -11.58 0.03 18.57
N HIS A 97 -11.85 -1.01 17.81
CA HIS A 97 -11.16 -2.30 17.90
C HIS A 97 -10.03 -2.38 16.87
N ILE A 98 -8.82 -2.66 17.33
CA ILE A 98 -7.61 -2.65 16.52
C ILE A 98 -7.20 -4.10 16.24
N GLY A 99 -7.02 -4.43 14.97
CA GLY A 99 -6.75 -5.81 14.55
C GLY A 99 -5.35 -6.34 14.88
N ASN A 100 -4.43 -5.49 15.32
CA ASN A 100 -3.08 -5.93 15.72
C ASN A 100 -2.95 -5.94 17.25
N PRO A 101 -2.70 -7.12 17.89
CA PRO A 101 -2.70 -7.28 19.35
C PRO A 101 -1.57 -6.52 20.07
N ASN A 102 -0.54 -6.09 19.34
CA ASN A 102 0.58 -5.36 19.93
C ASN A 102 0.41 -3.84 19.89
N THR A 103 -0.66 -3.33 19.27
CA THR A 103 -0.79 -1.88 19.00
C THR A 103 -0.91 -1.06 20.27
N ILE A 104 -1.71 -1.50 21.25
CA ILE A 104 -1.93 -0.72 22.48
C ILE A 104 -0.63 -0.50 23.26
N LYS A 105 0.28 -1.48 23.26
CA LYS A 105 1.61 -1.39 23.90
C LYS A 105 2.51 -0.31 23.29
N LEU A 106 2.20 0.14 22.07
CA LEU A 106 2.95 1.17 21.35
C LEU A 106 2.41 2.57 21.61
N LEU A 107 1.23 2.67 22.26
CA LEU A 107 0.60 3.95 22.55
C LEU A 107 1.13 4.55 23.83
N ALA A 108 1.25 5.87 23.81
CA ALA A 108 1.54 6.69 24.99
C ALA A 108 0.64 7.92 24.98
N LYS A 109 0.46 8.55 26.15
CA LYS A 109 -0.24 9.84 26.21
C LYS A 109 0.38 10.83 25.24
N GLY A 110 -0.45 11.46 24.42
CA GLY A 110 -0.03 12.39 23.38
C GLY A 110 0.25 11.76 22.02
N THR A 111 0.21 10.42 21.87
CA THR A 111 0.35 9.78 20.56
C THR A 111 -0.78 10.25 19.64
N HIS A 112 -0.41 10.77 18.46
CA HIS A 112 -1.35 11.11 17.41
C HIS A 112 -1.70 9.88 16.59
N VAL A 113 -3.00 9.69 16.35
CA VAL A 113 -3.54 8.58 15.55
C VAL A 113 -4.38 9.14 14.41
N LYS A 114 -4.13 8.64 13.20
CA LYS A 114 -4.94 8.92 12.02
C LYS A 114 -5.60 7.63 11.53
N ILE A 115 -6.90 7.67 11.28
CA ILE A 115 -7.69 6.53 10.80
C ILE A 115 -8.29 6.87 9.45
N ASP A 116 -8.41 5.86 8.55
CA ASP A 116 -8.98 5.99 7.20
C ASP A 116 -8.33 7.15 6.43
N ASP A 117 -7.01 7.06 6.25
CA ASP A 117 -6.18 8.02 5.50
C ASP A 117 -6.28 9.47 6.03
N GLY A 118 -6.41 9.62 7.36
CA GLY A 118 -6.50 10.91 8.04
C GLY A 118 -7.89 11.55 7.96
N ARG A 119 -8.91 10.80 7.57
CA ARG A 119 -10.31 11.26 7.64
C ARG A 119 -10.79 11.41 9.06
N ILE A 120 -10.26 10.60 9.99
CA ILE A 120 -10.49 10.68 11.43
C ILE A 120 -9.15 10.87 12.11
N GLU A 121 -9.09 11.73 13.11
CA GLU A 121 -7.89 11.95 13.92
C GLU A 121 -8.24 11.96 15.40
N LEU A 122 -7.37 11.37 16.22
CA LEU A 122 -7.45 11.40 17.67
C LEU A 122 -6.06 11.54 18.30
N VAL A 123 -6.04 11.98 19.57
CA VAL A 123 -4.86 11.97 20.44
C VAL A 123 -5.12 11.03 21.60
N VAL A 124 -4.16 10.17 21.90
CA VAL A 124 -4.21 9.29 23.06
C VAL A 124 -4.15 10.12 24.34
N GLU A 125 -5.17 10.01 25.18
CA GLU A 125 -5.27 10.67 26.48
C GLU A 125 -4.59 9.84 27.58
N SER A 126 -4.83 8.52 27.56
CA SER A 126 -4.29 7.60 28.57
C SER A 126 -4.20 6.17 28.04
N VAL A 127 -3.26 5.41 28.58
CA VAL A 127 -3.15 3.96 28.41
C VAL A 127 -3.48 3.31 29.74
N GLU A 128 -4.53 2.50 29.78
CA GLU A 128 -5.02 1.86 31.02
C GLU A 128 -4.35 0.51 31.24
N SER A 129 -4.12 -0.24 30.17
CA SER A 129 -3.53 -1.58 30.22
C SER A 129 -2.86 -1.92 28.89
N GLU A 130 -2.27 -3.10 28.80
CA GLU A 130 -1.73 -3.62 27.52
C GLU A 130 -2.80 -3.83 26.41
N LYS A 131 -4.08 -3.80 26.79
CA LYS A 131 -5.21 -4.04 25.89
C LYS A 131 -6.12 -2.84 25.68
N VAL A 132 -6.03 -1.81 26.54
CA VAL A 132 -6.98 -0.70 26.55
C VAL A 132 -6.26 0.64 26.66
N ALA A 133 -6.66 1.56 25.80
CA ALA A 133 -6.29 2.97 25.86
C ALA A 133 -7.52 3.84 25.60
N TYR A 134 -7.41 5.13 25.90
CA TYR A 134 -8.45 6.13 25.61
C TYR A 134 -7.85 7.25 24.79
N GLY A 135 -8.64 7.74 23.84
CA GLY A 135 -8.27 8.88 23.01
C GLY A 135 -9.37 9.92 22.96
N ILE A 136 -8.97 11.14 22.63
CA ILE A 136 -9.89 12.25 22.35
C ILE A 136 -9.92 12.51 20.85
N ILE A 137 -11.10 12.54 20.26
CA ILE A 137 -11.29 12.78 18.83
C ILE A 137 -10.99 14.25 18.51
N ILE A 138 -10.04 14.49 17.60
CA ILE A 138 -9.70 15.82 17.09
C ILE A 138 -10.48 16.13 15.82
N LYS A 139 -10.60 15.12 14.94
CA LYS A 139 -11.33 15.21 13.69
C LYS A 139 -12.36 14.10 13.62
N GLU A 140 -13.63 14.48 13.53
CA GLU A 140 -14.78 13.58 13.51
C GLU A 140 -14.88 12.75 12.23
N GLY A 141 -15.60 11.63 12.30
CA GLY A 141 -15.86 10.77 11.14
C GLY A 141 -16.44 9.42 11.53
N THR A 142 -16.58 8.53 10.55
CA THR A 142 -17.12 7.18 10.75
C THR A 142 -16.03 6.14 10.62
N VAL A 143 -15.73 5.45 11.73
CA VAL A 143 -14.82 4.29 11.72
C VAL A 143 -15.49 3.14 10.97
N ARG A 144 -14.73 2.50 10.08
CA ARG A 144 -15.17 1.36 9.28
C ARG A 144 -14.19 0.19 9.41
N PRO A 145 -14.66 -1.05 9.21
CA PRO A 145 -13.80 -2.24 9.28
C PRO A 145 -12.63 -2.18 8.30
N GLY A 146 -11.49 -2.72 8.72
CA GLY A 146 -10.31 -2.92 7.89
C GLY A 146 -9.55 -1.65 7.48
N LYS A 147 -9.99 -0.46 7.90
CA LYS A 147 -9.33 0.81 7.59
C LYS A 147 -7.99 0.95 8.29
N GLY A 148 -7.06 1.71 7.71
CA GLY A 148 -5.75 1.99 8.30
C GLY A 148 -5.87 2.68 9.64
N PHE A 149 -5.01 2.27 10.59
CA PHE A 149 -4.83 2.89 11.89
C PHE A 149 -3.36 3.32 11.99
N ASN A 150 -3.10 4.58 11.73
CA ASN A 150 -1.75 5.09 11.54
C ASN A 150 -1.29 5.86 12.79
N LEU A 151 -0.14 5.46 13.30
CA LEU A 151 0.56 6.13 14.41
C LEU A 151 1.63 7.05 13.83
N TYR A 152 1.83 8.22 14.40
CA TYR A 152 2.94 9.08 14.02
C TYR A 152 3.79 9.45 15.24
N PRO A 153 5.10 9.20 15.16
CA PRO A 153 5.80 8.36 14.18
C PRO A 153 5.33 6.90 14.28
N HIS A 154 5.51 6.12 13.22
CA HIS A 154 5.12 4.70 13.23
C HIS A 154 6.15 3.88 14.01
N PRO A 155 5.86 3.44 15.23
CA PRO A 155 6.85 2.82 16.11
C PRO A 155 7.07 1.34 15.83
N PHE A 156 6.23 0.74 14.99
CA PHE A 156 6.17 -0.70 14.83
C PHE A 156 7.19 -1.18 13.81
N VAL A 157 8.10 -2.04 14.26
CA VAL A 157 9.00 -2.82 13.41
C VAL A 157 8.58 -4.27 13.55
N GLN A 158 8.18 -4.88 12.45
CA GLN A 158 7.78 -6.28 12.41
C GLN A 158 8.87 -7.09 11.74
N ASN A 159 9.61 -7.86 12.51
CA ASN A 159 10.67 -8.71 11.97
C ASN A 159 10.15 -9.99 11.31
N GLN A 160 8.84 -10.25 11.41
CA GLN A 160 8.18 -11.43 10.86
C GLN A 160 6.84 -11.06 10.24
N LEU A 161 6.47 -11.79 9.18
CA LEU A 161 5.17 -11.63 8.54
C LEU A 161 4.02 -11.98 9.51
N SER A 162 2.87 -11.34 9.32
CA SER A 162 1.65 -11.71 10.03
C SER A 162 1.24 -13.16 9.71
N LYS A 163 0.49 -13.81 10.61
CA LYS A 163 -0.04 -15.16 10.35
C LYS A 163 -0.79 -15.24 9.02
N ARG A 164 -1.57 -14.21 8.71
CA ARG A 164 -2.33 -14.11 7.48
C ARG A 164 -1.43 -13.96 6.24
N ASP A 165 -0.41 -13.11 6.32
CA ASP A 165 0.53 -12.97 5.20
C ASP A 165 1.31 -14.27 4.97
N VAL A 166 1.69 -14.98 6.05
CA VAL A 166 2.30 -16.32 5.95
C VAL A 166 1.38 -17.30 5.23
N GLU A 167 0.11 -17.38 5.61
CA GLU A 167 -0.87 -18.26 4.96
C GLU A 167 -1.01 -17.96 3.46
N ILE A 168 -1.08 -16.68 3.09
CA ILE A 168 -1.13 -16.24 1.68
C ILE A 168 0.13 -16.67 0.93
N VAL A 169 1.31 -16.40 1.49
CA VAL A 169 2.59 -16.73 0.88
C VAL A 169 2.73 -18.25 0.67
N GLU A 170 2.47 -19.04 1.72
CA GLU A 170 2.56 -20.51 1.64
C GLU A 170 1.59 -21.10 0.60
N SER A 171 0.40 -20.50 0.44
CA SER A 171 -0.60 -20.95 -0.53
C SER A 171 -0.25 -20.62 -1.99
N LEU A 172 0.66 -19.64 -2.22
CA LEU A 172 0.92 -19.06 -3.54
C LEU A 172 2.38 -19.19 -4.00
N LYS A 173 3.31 -19.58 -3.14
CA LYS A 173 4.75 -19.59 -3.42
C LYS A 173 5.16 -20.46 -4.61
N ASP A 174 4.41 -21.49 -4.96
CA ASP A 174 4.76 -22.42 -6.03
C ASP A 174 4.34 -21.95 -7.44
N PHE A 175 3.51 -20.90 -7.54
CA PHE A 175 3.13 -20.33 -8.83
C PHE A 175 4.23 -19.42 -9.38
N LYS A 176 4.74 -19.72 -10.60
CA LYS A 176 5.90 -19.05 -11.19
C LYS A 176 5.72 -17.56 -11.42
N ASN A 177 4.52 -17.13 -11.81
CA ASN A 177 4.19 -15.76 -12.18
C ASN A 177 3.77 -14.88 -10.99
N ILE A 178 3.80 -15.39 -9.75
CA ILE A 178 3.54 -14.64 -8.54
C ILE A 178 4.79 -13.88 -8.08
N LYS A 179 4.57 -12.63 -7.71
CA LYS A 179 5.49 -11.70 -7.05
C LYS A 179 4.83 -11.15 -5.81
N PHE A 180 5.60 -10.74 -4.81
CA PHE A 180 5.06 -10.16 -3.59
C PHE A 180 5.45 -8.68 -3.48
N ALA A 181 4.53 -7.84 -3.00
CA ALA A 181 4.80 -6.49 -2.56
C ALA A 181 4.53 -6.40 -1.07
N LEU A 182 5.51 -5.96 -0.28
CA LEU A 182 5.42 -5.92 1.17
C LEU A 182 5.20 -4.49 1.65
N SER A 183 4.07 -4.25 2.33
CA SER A 183 3.72 -2.92 2.84
C SER A 183 4.48 -2.56 4.11
N PHE A 184 4.74 -1.27 4.30
CA PHE A 184 5.34 -0.69 5.50
C PHE A 184 6.70 -1.26 5.87
N VAL A 185 7.47 -1.71 4.89
CA VAL A 185 8.84 -2.22 5.14
C VAL A 185 9.65 -1.17 5.89
N SER A 186 10.38 -1.62 6.92
CA SER A 186 11.22 -0.76 7.74
C SER A 186 12.65 -1.25 7.90
N VAL A 187 12.86 -2.57 7.74
CA VAL A 187 14.17 -3.22 7.86
C VAL A 187 14.32 -4.33 6.83
N PRO A 188 15.56 -4.64 6.41
CA PRO A 188 15.84 -5.71 5.43
C PRO A 188 15.35 -7.09 5.86
N GLU A 189 15.32 -7.37 7.17
CA GLU A 189 14.94 -8.67 7.74
C GLU A 189 13.50 -9.08 7.36
N GLU A 190 12.59 -8.11 7.21
CA GLU A 190 11.22 -8.35 6.76
C GLU A 190 11.19 -8.89 5.32
N ILE A 191 12.07 -8.36 4.45
CA ILE A 191 12.20 -8.81 3.06
C ILE A 191 12.84 -10.19 3.01
N LEU A 192 13.88 -10.42 3.81
CA LEU A 192 14.59 -11.71 3.89
C LEU A 192 13.68 -12.83 4.41
N ASP A 193 12.85 -12.56 5.43
CA ASP A 193 11.85 -13.51 5.94
C ASP A 193 10.84 -13.88 4.83
N LEU A 194 10.32 -12.87 4.11
CA LEU A 194 9.41 -13.10 2.99
C LEU A 194 10.08 -13.91 1.86
N LYS A 195 11.29 -13.57 1.46
CA LYS A 195 12.05 -14.33 0.44
C LYS A 195 12.26 -15.77 0.86
N LYS A 196 12.67 -16.02 2.11
CA LYS A 196 12.85 -17.36 2.67
C LYS A 196 11.56 -18.20 2.60
N ARG A 197 10.42 -17.63 2.98
CA ARG A 197 9.11 -18.33 2.98
C ARG A 197 8.55 -18.55 1.59
N SER A 198 8.86 -17.66 0.67
CA SER A 198 8.31 -17.69 -0.69
C SER A 198 9.18 -18.40 -1.72
N ASN A 199 10.15 -19.24 -1.30
CA ASN A 199 11.10 -19.89 -2.22
C ASN A 199 11.87 -18.86 -3.09
N ASN A 200 12.33 -17.76 -2.48
CA ASN A 200 13.04 -16.66 -3.13
C ASN A 200 12.26 -15.99 -4.28
N LYS A 201 10.94 -15.86 -4.14
CA LYS A 201 10.14 -15.05 -5.07
C LYS A 201 10.61 -13.61 -5.10
N PHE A 202 10.28 -12.94 -6.19
CA PHE A 202 10.46 -11.50 -6.35
C PHE A 202 9.70 -10.73 -5.27
N VAL A 203 10.38 -9.83 -4.55
CA VAL A 203 9.81 -9.01 -3.49
C VAL A 203 9.99 -7.52 -3.82
N ALA A 204 8.88 -6.81 -3.96
CA ALA A 204 8.83 -5.36 -3.99
C ALA A 204 8.69 -4.81 -2.56
N ALA A 205 9.59 -3.92 -2.17
CA ALA A 205 9.51 -3.23 -0.90
C ALA A 205 8.72 -1.92 -1.06
N LYS A 206 7.62 -1.76 -0.31
CA LYS A 206 6.81 -0.54 -0.33
C LYS A 206 7.29 0.42 0.76
N ILE A 207 7.81 1.56 0.34
CA ILE A 207 8.22 2.65 1.23
C ILE A 207 7.00 3.55 1.43
N GLU A 208 6.46 3.51 2.66
CA GLU A 208 5.20 4.15 3.05
C GLU A 208 5.32 4.99 4.32
N ARG A 209 6.54 5.15 4.85
CA ARG A 209 6.83 5.82 6.12
C ARG A 209 8.17 6.54 6.08
N GLU A 210 8.41 7.42 7.04
CA GLU A 210 9.69 8.08 7.22
C GLU A 210 10.78 7.07 7.53
N MET A 211 11.93 7.23 6.89
CA MET A 211 13.09 6.35 7.03
C MET A 211 14.38 7.17 6.97
N SER A 212 15.41 6.70 7.68
CA SER A 212 16.76 7.24 7.50
C SER A 212 17.35 6.81 6.14
N GLN A 213 18.37 7.52 5.70
CA GLN A 213 19.07 7.21 4.46
C GLN A 213 19.71 5.80 4.50
N GLU A 214 20.21 5.37 5.65
CA GLU A 214 20.79 4.05 5.87
C GLU A 214 19.72 2.96 5.72
N GLN A 215 18.52 3.17 6.29
CA GLN A 215 17.40 2.24 6.14
C GLN A 215 16.96 2.12 4.67
N VAL A 216 16.79 3.24 3.97
CA VAL A 216 16.44 3.26 2.55
C VAL A 216 17.47 2.47 1.73
N LYS A 217 18.77 2.71 1.95
CA LYS A 217 19.83 2.00 1.24
C LYS A 217 19.79 0.51 1.50
N ALA A 218 19.71 0.09 2.76
CA ALA A 218 19.68 -1.31 3.15
C ALA A 218 18.47 -2.07 2.55
N ILE A 219 17.29 -1.43 2.51
CA ILE A 219 16.09 -1.99 1.86
C ILE A 219 16.30 -2.12 0.35
N CYS A 220 16.83 -1.08 -0.31
CA CYS A 220 17.09 -1.10 -1.75
C CYS A 220 18.10 -2.17 -2.17
N GLU A 221 19.06 -2.51 -1.31
CA GLU A 221 20.06 -3.56 -1.55
C GLU A 221 19.49 -4.98 -1.35
N THR A 222 18.36 -5.11 -0.65
CA THR A 222 17.77 -6.41 -0.27
C THR A 222 16.58 -6.82 -1.13
N CYS A 223 15.76 -5.85 -1.57
CA CYS A 223 14.57 -6.11 -2.37
C CYS A 223 14.87 -6.25 -3.88
N ASP A 224 13.87 -6.67 -4.65
CA ASP A 224 13.96 -6.80 -6.11
C ASP A 224 13.28 -5.62 -6.85
N SER A 225 12.51 -4.80 -6.12
CA SER A 225 11.92 -3.54 -6.59
C SER A 225 11.58 -2.66 -5.40
N VAL A 226 11.62 -1.35 -5.58
CA VAL A 226 11.18 -0.36 -4.59
C VAL A 226 9.93 0.33 -5.10
N TRP A 227 8.89 0.41 -4.26
CA TRP A 227 7.67 1.15 -4.55
C TRP A 227 7.54 2.34 -3.62
N ILE A 228 7.51 3.54 -4.18
CA ILE A 228 7.26 4.79 -3.44
C ILE A 228 5.76 4.99 -3.37
N CYS A 229 5.17 4.73 -2.19
CA CYS A 229 3.72 4.70 -1.99
C CYS A 229 3.25 5.95 -1.26
N ARG A 230 2.83 6.97 -2.01
CA ARG A 230 2.53 8.31 -1.50
C ARG A 230 1.29 8.38 -0.60
N GLY A 231 0.30 7.50 -0.79
CA GLY A 231 -0.93 7.51 0.00
C GLY A 231 -0.66 7.41 1.51
N ASP A 232 -0.13 6.27 1.95
CA ASP A 232 0.21 6.07 3.37
C ASP A 232 1.35 6.99 3.84
N MET A 233 2.31 7.28 2.98
CA MET A 233 3.38 8.22 3.28
C MET A 233 2.84 9.62 3.63
N GLY A 234 1.86 10.12 2.88
CA GLY A 234 1.19 11.40 3.16
C GLY A 234 0.47 11.41 4.50
N VAL A 235 -0.11 10.28 4.89
CA VAL A 235 -0.76 10.13 6.21
C VAL A 235 0.28 10.10 7.33
N GLN A 236 1.40 9.39 7.12
CA GLN A 236 2.44 9.19 8.12
C GLN A 236 3.24 10.47 8.39
N MET A 237 3.70 11.16 7.38
CA MET A 237 4.63 12.30 7.53
C MET A 237 4.02 13.66 7.11
N GLY A 238 2.75 13.67 6.72
CA GLY A 238 2.07 14.86 6.20
C GLY A 238 2.54 15.20 4.77
N PHE A 239 1.79 16.06 4.09
CA PHE A 239 2.02 16.38 2.68
C PHE A 239 3.39 17.02 2.42
N VAL A 240 3.85 17.89 3.31
CA VAL A 240 5.17 18.55 3.18
C VAL A 240 6.30 17.53 3.37
N GLY A 241 6.20 16.67 4.39
CA GLY A 241 7.18 15.61 4.65
C GLY A 241 7.26 14.63 3.49
N MET A 242 6.10 14.16 2.99
CA MET A 242 6.01 13.29 1.82
C MET A 242 6.67 13.93 0.59
N ALA A 243 6.35 15.18 0.28
CA ALA A 243 6.89 15.85 -0.89
C ALA A 243 8.43 15.98 -0.82
N LYS A 244 8.98 16.34 0.37
CA LYS A 244 10.42 16.40 0.61
C LYS A 244 11.06 15.03 0.44
N PHE A 245 10.50 14.00 1.08
CA PHE A 245 11.04 12.63 1.01
C PHE A 245 11.06 12.11 -0.44
N VAL A 246 9.95 12.23 -1.18
CA VAL A 246 9.89 11.81 -2.59
C VAL A 246 10.94 12.53 -3.42
N ARG A 247 11.12 13.84 -3.22
CA ARG A 247 12.13 14.63 -3.94
C ARG A 247 13.55 14.19 -3.60
N GLU A 248 13.86 14.01 -2.33
CA GLU A 248 15.18 13.53 -1.88
C GLU A 248 15.47 12.12 -2.39
N PHE A 249 14.49 11.22 -2.31
CA PHE A 249 14.61 9.86 -2.83
C PHE A 249 14.92 9.88 -4.33
N THR A 250 14.17 10.67 -5.09
CA THR A 250 14.36 10.81 -6.55
C THR A 250 15.77 11.30 -6.87
N ASN A 251 16.23 12.35 -6.20
CA ASN A 251 17.52 12.95 -6.51
C ASN A 251 18.72 12.08 -6.11
N ASN A 252 18.62 11.39 -4.96
CA ASN A 252 19.77 10.74 -4.34
C ASN A 252 19.88 9.26 -4.69
N TYR A 253 18.75 8.59 -4.98
CA TYR A 253 18.73 7.14 -5.12
C TYR A 253 18.39 6.65 -6.53
N ILE A 254 17.39 7.19 -7.21
CA ILE A 254 16.82 6.56 -8.42
C ILE A 254 17.86 6.27 -9.49
N LYS A 255 18.75 7.23 -9.79
CA LYS A 255 19.77 7.07 -10.84
C LYS A 255 20.77 5.95 -10.55
N ASN A 256 21.00 5.64 -9.27
CA ASN A 256 21.97 4.66 -8.81
C ASN A 256 21.34 3.35 -8.35
N LEU A 257 20.00 3.22 -8.40
CA LEU A 257 19.33 1.99 -8.01
C LEU A 257 19.64 0.86 -8.98
N LYS A 258 20.02 -0.28 -8.43
CA LYS A 258 20.18 -1.53 -9.17
C LYS A 258 18.86 -2.23 -9.48
N VAL A 259 17.80 -1.87 -8.75
CA VAL A 259 16.45 -2.43 -8.84
C VAL A 259 15.47 -1.40 -9.38
N PRO A 260 14.38 -1.80 -10.07
CA PRO A 260 13.39 -0.86 -10.58
C PRO A 260 12.66 -0.14 -9.44
N CYS A 261 12.47 1.16 -9.60
CA CYS A 261 11.65 2.00 -8.73
C CYS A 261 10.29 2.27 -9.40
N ILE A 262 9.22 2.06 -8.65
CA ILE A 262 7.83 2.21 -9.10
C ILE A 262 7.17 3.32 -8.27
N ILE A 263 6.43 4.21 -8.92
CA ILE A 263 5.63 5.23 -8.22
C ILE A 263 4.21 4.74 -7.99
N ALA A 264 3.65 4.99 -6.81
CA ALA A 264 2.31 4.56 -6.43
C ALA A 264 1.57 5.62 -5.60
N GLY A 265 0.24 5.55 -5.62
CA GLY A 265 -0.67 6.43 -4.88
C GLY A 265 -1.03 7.69 -5.66
N GLU A 266 -2.28 7.77 -6.10
CA GLU A 266 -2.88 8.91 -6.79
C GLU A 266 -2.05 9.40 -8.00
N VAL A 267 -1.61 8.46 -8.85
CA VAL A 267 -0.77 8.82 -10.01
C VAL A 267 -1.61 9.42 -11.12
N MET A 268 -2.79 8.84 -11.37
CA MET A 268 -3.78 9.25 -12.36
C MET A 268 -5.19 9.31 -11.76
N GLU A 269 -5.30 9.84 -10.55
CA GLU A 269 -6.50 9.83 -9.72
C GLU A 269 -7.70 10.49 -10.41
N HIS A 270 -7.46 11.47 -11.31
CA HIS A 270 -8.52 12.16 -12.01
C HIS A 270 -9.38 11.22 -12.87
N PHE A 271 -8.83 10.07 -13.31
CA PHE A 271 -9.59 9.05 -14.02
C PHE A 271 -10.61 8.31 -13.13
N CYS A 272 -10.54 8.46 -11.82
CA CYS A 272 -11.59 7.91 -10.95
C CYS A 272 -12.96 8.54 -11.25
N GLU A 273 -12.98 9.82 -11.64
CA GLU A 273 -14.22 10.58 -11.87
C GLU A 273 -14.32 11.16 -13.30
N HIS A 274 -13.23 11.26 -14.06
CA HIS A 274 -13.15 11.93 -15.36
C HIS A 274 -12.43 11.08 -16.42
N LYS A 275 -12.78 11.25 -17.69
CA LYS A 275 -12.17 10.47 -18.80
C LYS A 275 -10.80 10.93 -19.26
N ILE A 276 -10.29 12.03 -18.71
CA ILE A 276 -9.02 12.62 -19.11
C ILE A 276 -8.20 12.96 -17.85
N PRO A 277 -6.86 12.89 -17.90
CA PRO A 277 -6.02 13.29 -16.80
C PRO A 277 -5.95 14.81 -16.66
N THR A 278 -5.50 15.29 -15.53
CA THR A 278 -5.11 16.68 -15.34
C THR A 278 -3.74 16.95 -16.00
N ARG A 279 -3.47 18.20 -16.33
CA ARG A 279 -2.14 18.62 -16.82
C ARG A 279 -1.03 18.33 -15.81
N THR A 280 -1.36 18.43 -14.50
CA THR A 280 -0.42 18.11 -13.41
C THR A 280 -0.03 16.64 -13.42
N GLU A 281 -0.99 15.72 -13.55
CA GLU A 281 -0.73 14.28 -13.63
C GLU A 281 0.12 13.94 -14.87
N ILE A 282 -0.16 14.55 -16.02
CA ILE A 282 0.63 14.33 -17.25
C ILE A 282 2.08 14.78 -17.03
N CYS A 283 2.29 16.00 -16.55
CA CYS A 283 3.64 16.52 -16.29
C CYS A 283 4.36 15.68 -15.22
N TYR A 284 3.65 15.24 -14.18
CA TYR A 284 4.23 14.40 -13.14
C TYR A 284 4.66 13.03 -13.68
N LEU A 285 3.85 12.38 -14.51
CA LEU A 285 4.20 11.12 -15.17
C LEU A 285 5.43 11.28 -16.07
N GLY A 286 5.47 12.34 -16.86
CA GLY A 286 6.65 12.67 -17.69
C GLY A 286 7.91 12.85 -16.85
N ASN A 287 7.83 13.61 -15.75
CA ASN A 287 8.94 13.78 -14.81
C ASN A 287 9.39 12.44 -14.20
N CYS A 288 8.45 11.56 -13.79
CA CYS A 288 8.80 10.25 -13.28
C CYS A 288 9.58 9.40 -14.30
N ILE A 289 9.19 9.42 -15.57
CA ILE A 289 9.91 8.71 -16.63
C ILE A 289 11.32 9.28 -16.80
N ALA A 290 11.45 10.60 -16.91
CA ALA A 290 12.72 11.31 -17.10
C ALA A 290 13.66 11.15 -15.87
N ASP A 291 13.12 11.16 -14.68
CA ASP A 291 13.88 10.97 -13.43
C ASP A 291 14.39 9.52 -13.25
N GLY A 292 13.85 8.56 -14.03
CA GLY A 292 14.33 7.18 -14.05
C GLY A 292 13.48 6.17 -13.30
N TYR A 293 12.26 6.52 -12.90
CA TYR A 293 11.28 5.50 -12.46
C TYR A 293 11.06 4.46 -13.57
N ARG A 294 10.66 3.26 -13.19
CA ARG A 294 10.49 2.13 -14.12
C ARG A 294 9.04 1.62 -14.19
N GLY A 295 8.13 2.36 -13.61
CA GLY A 295 6.71 2.04 -13.68
C GLY A 295 5.87 2.85 -12.72
N LEU A 296 4.57 2.63 -12.82
CA LEU A 296 3.55 3.20 -11.95
C LEU A 296 2.55 2.13 -11.49
N VAL A 297 1.91 2.38 -10.35
CA VAL A 297 0.76 1.59 -9.88
C VAL A 297 -0.51 2.42 -10.06
N LEU A 298 -1.47 1.87 -10.80
CA LEU A 298 -2.85 2.33 -10.82
C LEU A 298 -3.63 1.57 -9.72
N SER A 299 -4.19 2.28 -8.77
CA SER A 299 -4.88 1.73 -7.60
C SER A 299 -6.39 1.88 -7.74
N ASP A 300 -6.95 2.97 -7.23
CA ASP A 300 -8.38 3.23 -7.28
C ASP A 300 -8.85 3.52 -8.72
N GLU A 301 -7.97 4.06 -9.57
CA GLU A 301 -8.22 4.30 -10.98
C GLU A 301 -8.71 3.05 -11.72
N THR A 302 -8.23 1.86 -11.32
CA THR A 302 -8.59 0.58 -11.99
C THR A 302 -9.54 -0.30 -11.19
N VAL A 303 -9.72 -0.03 -9.87
CA VAL A 303 -10.57 -0.86 -8.99
C VAL A 303 -11.94 -0.26 -8.77
N PHE A 304 -12.03 1.03 -8.51
CA PHE A 304 -13.24 1.75 -8.12
C PHE A 304 -13.58 2.91 -9.06
N GLY A 305 -12.59 3.37 -9.85
CA GLY A 305 -12.74 4.47 -10.77
C GLY A 305 -13.79 4.19 -11.85
N LYS A 306 -14.41 5.24 -12.36
CA LYS A 306 -15.42 5.16 -13.42
C LYS A 306 -14.83 4.88 -14.79
N PHE A 307 -13.53 5.15 -14.99
CA PHE A 307 -12.88 5.12 -16.30
C PHE A 307 -11.58 4.29 -16.29
N PRO A 308 -11.61 3.01 -15.84
CA PRO A 308 -10.41 2.17 -15.73
C PRO A 308 -9.76 1.88 -17.09
N LYS A 309 -10.56 1.76 -18.16
CA LYS A 309 -10.06 1.55 -19.51
C LYS A 309 -9.26 2.76 -19.99
N GLU A 310 -9.85 3.93 -19.88
CA GLU A 310 -9.24 5.19 -20.29
C GLU A 310 -7.94 5.48 -19.52
N ALA A 311 -7.90 5.14 -18.21
CA ALA A 311 -6.70 5.29 -17.40
C ALA A 311 -5.53 4.43 -17.92
N ILE A 312 -5.78 3.14 -18.18
CA ILE A 312 -4.75 2.22 -18.68
C ILE A 312 -4.33 2.58 -20.09
N GLU A 313 -5.29 2.88 -20.97
CA GLU A 313 -5.05 3.25 -22.37
C GLU A 313 -4.22 4.52 -22.49
N PHE A 314 -4.58 5.55 -21.70
CA PHE A 314 -3.81 6.79 -21.65
C PHE A 314 -2.37 6.54 -21.21
N CYS A 315 -2.17 5.85 -20.07
CA CYS A 315 -0.83 5.55 -19.56
C CYS A 315 -0.01 4.76 -20.58
N SER A 316 -0.60 3.72 -21.18
CA SER A 316 0.08 2.88 -22.18
C SER A 316 0.51 3.67 -23.42
N THR A 317 -0.38 4.54 -23.92
CA THR A 317 -0.10 5.39 -25.09
C THR A 317 0.94 6.46 -24.77
N PHE A 318 0.75 7.18 -23.66
CA PHE A 318 1.67 8.24 -23.23
C PHE A 318 3.10 7.70 -23.01
N ILE A 319 3.24 6.60 -22.27
CA ILE A 319 4.54 5.99 -22.01
C ILE A 319 5.23 5.57 -23.29
N ARG A 320 4.49 4.92 -24.21
CA ARG A 320 5.03 4.49 -25.50
C ARG A 320 5.53 5.68 -26.33
N ASP A 321 4.74 6.74 -26.40
CA ASP A 321 5.05 7.88 -27.25
C ASP A 321 6.15 8.75 -26.63
N TYR A 322 6.12 8.98 -25.31
CA TYR A 322 7.15 9.70 -24.59
C TYR A 322 8.53 9.02 -24.66
N CYS A 323 8.59 7.68 -24.53
CA CYS A 323 9.84 6.94 -24.61
C CYS A 323 10.38 6.72 -26.05
N LYS A 324 9.62 7.07 -27.10
CA LYS A 324 10.11 7.01 -28.49
C LYS A 324 10.88 8.27 -28.91
N GLU A 325 10.64 9.37 -28.20
CA GLU A 325 11.26 10.67 -28.49
C GLU A 325 12.63 10.84 -27.79
N GLU A 326 13.02 9.90 -26.90
CA GLU A 326 14.35 9.80 -26.32
C GLU A 326 15.22 8.75 -27.06
#